data_a131a0d41b0498ec63382a64743867e5
#
_entry.id   a131a0d41b0498ec63382a64743867e5
#
_cell.length_a   1.000
_cell.length_b   1.000
_cell.length_c   1.000
_cell.angle_alpha   90.00
_cell.angle_beta   90.00
_cell.angle_gamma   90.00
#
_symmetry.space_group_name_H-M   'P 1'
#
loop_
_entity.id
_entity.type
_entity.pdbx_description
1 polymer ?
#
loop_
_entity_poly.entity_id
_entity_poly.type
_entity_poly.pdbx_seq_one_letter_code
_entity_poly.pdbx_strand_id
1 'polypeptide(L)'
;QRYPDLLAVVPCVEALASEVMASASQWPVPALVLETPDQKYDAFAASDAAIAASGTVTLELSMASVPTVVAYKVHPLTAWAVMKLVRVNFVSLINILLERPAIPEYLQDRCVPGALASGIEEFFEDEEVRATQAKAMAEGLDMIGPEGAPPSERAAAAVMEVMKKFRKDQLGKDSE
;
A
#
# COMPACT_ATOMS: atom_id res chain seq x y z
N GLN A 1 -29.16 -6.26 1.42
CA GLN A 1 -27.76 -5.79 1.59
C GLN A 1 -27.41 -5.90 3.08
N ARG A 2 -26.25 -6.48 3.40
CA ARG A 2 -25.78 -6.64 4.78
C ARG A 2 -25.36 -5.28 5.39
N TYR A 3 -24.84 -4.40 4.55
CA TYR A 3 -24.41 -3.05 4.91
C TYR A 3 -25.16 -2.03 4.03
N PRO A 4 -26.35 -1.57 4.46
CA PRO A 4 -27.19 -0.66 3.62
C PRO A 4 -26.59 0.74 3.45
N ASP A 5 -25.78 1.18 4.41
CA ASP A 5 -25.16 2.51 4.42
C ASP A 5 -23.72 2.50 3.86
N LEU A 6 -23.31 1.42 3.19
CA LEU A 6 -21.97 1.33 2.61
C LEU A 6 -21.80 2.37 1.50
N LEU A 7 -20.76 3.18 1.61
CA LEU A 7 -20.30 4.13 0.59
C LEU A 7 -18.90 3.70 0.12
N ALA A 8 -18.73 3.51 -1.18
CA ALA A 8 -17.42 3.30 -1.78
C ALA A 8 -16.79 4.66 -2.11
N VAL A 9 -15.57 4.92 -1.63
CA VAL A 9 -14.79 6.11 -2.00
C VAL A 9 -13.60 5.68 -2.83
N VAL A 10 -13.44 6.25 -4.01
CA VAL A 10 -12.43 5.85 -5.00
C VAL A 10 -11.55 7.04 -5.37
N PRO A 11 -10.44 7.25 -4.66
CA PRO A 11 -9.44 8.21 -5.11
C PRO A 11 -8.81 7.75 -6.42
N CYS A 12 -8.78 8.61 -7.42
CA CYS A 12 -8.18 8.30 -8.72
C CYS A 12 -7.41 9.51 -9.27
N VAL A 13 -6.63 9.27 -10.32
CA VAL A 13 -5.99 10.35 -11.08
C VAL A 13 -6.99 10.89 -12.12
N GLU A 14 -6.92 12.18 -12.40
CA GLU A 14 -7.81 12.87 -13.35
C GLU A 14 -7.93 12.15 -14.70
N ALA A 15 -6.81 11.64 -15.21
CA ALA A 15 -6.78 10.91 -16.49
C ALA A 15 -7.65 9.64 -16.55
N LEU A 16 -7.99 9.05 -15.40
CA LEU A 16 -8.83 7.85 -15.30
C LEU A 16 -10.23 8.12 -14.73
N ALA A 17 -10.51 9.36 -14.32
CA ALA A 17 -11.73 9.70 -13.61
C ALA A 17 -13.01 9.31 -14.38
N SER A 18 -13.06 9.60 -15.68
CA SER A 18 -14.23 9.27 -16.50
C SER A 18 -14.48 7.76 -16.60
N GLU A 19 -13.43 6.96 -16.74
CA GLU A 19 -13.52 5.49 -16.79
C GLU A 19 -13.97 4.91 -15.45
N VAL A 20 -13.36 5.41 -14.38
CA VAL A 20 -13.69 5.00 -12.99
C VAL A 20 -15.15 5.36 -12.66
N MET A 21 -15.60 6.58 -12.99
CA MET A 21 -17.00 7.00 -12.79
C MET A 21 -17.99 6.13 -13.58
N ALA A 22 -17.66 5.82 -14.84
CA ALA A 22 -18.51 4.96 -15.67
C ALA A 22 -18.63 3.54 -15.10
N SER A 23 -17.53 3.00 -14.55
CA SER A 23 -17.54 1.72 -13.85
C SER A 23 -18.31 1.79 -12.54
N ALA A 24 -18.03 2.79 -11.71
CA ALA A 24 -18.62 2.98 -10.39
C ALA A 24 -20.15 3.20 -10.44
N SER A 25 -20.65 3.82 -11.50
CA SER A 25 -22.10 4.02 -11.72
C SER A 25 -22.88 2.71 -11.87
N GLN A 26 -22.22 1.59 -12.14
CA GLN A 26 -22.82 0.27 -12.28
C GLN A 26 -22.76 -0.55 -10.97
N TRP A 27 -22.13 -0.03 -9.94
CA TRP A 27 -21.99 -0.75 -8.67
C TRP A 27 -23.30 -0.76 -7.88
N PRO A 28 -23.55 -1.80 -7.10
CA PRO A 28 -24.79 -1.92 -6.30
C PRO A 28 -24.78 -1.02 -5.05
N VAL A 29 -23.75 -0.24 -4.84
CA VAL A 29 -23.57 0.69 -3.72
C VAL A 29 -23.23 2.08 -4.24
N PRO A 30 -23.59 3.16 -3.53
CA PRO A 30 -23.14 4.49 -3.85
C PRO A 30 -21.62 4.57 -3.93
N ALA A 31 -21.10 5.32 -4.89
CA ALA A 31 -19.66 5.51 -5.06
C ALA A 31 -19.34 6.99 -5.25
N LEU A 32 -18.29 7.45 -4.58
CA LEU A 32 -17.72 8.79 -4.70
C LEU A 32 -16.33 8.70 -5.30
N VAL A 33 -16.14 9.25 -6.48
CA VAL A 33 -14.84 9.31 -7.16
C VAL A 33 -14.19 10.64 -6.85
N LEU A 34 -12.94 10.61 -6.39
CA LEU A 34 -12.16 11.77 -5.96
C LEU A 34 -10.92 11.92 -6.84
N GLU A 35 -10.69 13.13 -7.36
CA GLU A 35 -9.69 13.40 -8.39
C GLU A 35 -8.48 14.21 -7.87
N THR A 36 -8.59 14.76 -6.66
CA THR A 36 -7.52 15.60 -6.12
C THR A 36 -6.71 14.89 -5.01
N PRO A 37 -5.40 15.17 -4.91
CA PRO A 37 -4.57 14.58 -3.86
C PRO A 37 -5.05 14.88 -2.44
N ASP A 38 -5.53 16.10 -2.17
CA ASP A 38 -6.01 16.48 -0.83
C ASP A 38 -7.23 15.67 -0.44
N GLN A 39 -8.20 15.52 -1.36
CA GLN A 39 -9.39 14.69 -1.14
C GLN A 39 -9.04 13.22 -0.87
N LYS A 40 -7.94 12.71 -1.46
CA LYS A 40 -7.46 11.35 -1.20
C LYS A 40 -7.14 11.14 0.28
N TYR A 41 -6.43 12.05 0.90
CA TYR A 41 -6.05 11.91 2.30
C TYR A 41 -7.24 12.12 3.25
N ASP A 42 -8.17 13.01 2.92
CA ASP A 42 -9.42 13.16 3.64
C ASP A 42 -10.26 11.88 3.55
N ALA A 43 -10.30 11.25 2.38
CA ALA A 43 -10.98 9.97 2.18
C ALA A 43 -10.34 8.86 3.03
N PHE A 44 -9.02 8.79 3.08
CA PHE A 44 -8.34 7.81 3.94
C PHE A 44 -8.71 8.03 5.40
N ALA A 45 -8.63 9.27 5.89
CA ALA A 45 -8.97 9.60 7.28
C ALA A 45 -10.43 9.29 7.66
N ALA A 46 -11.34 9.29 6.68
CA ALA A 46 -12.76 9.02 6.87
C ALA A 46 -13.16 7.55 6.59
N SER A 47 -12.22 6.70 6.16
CA SER A 47 -12.52 5.33 5.75
C SER A 47 -12.46 4.36 6.92
N ASP A 48 -13.44 3.47 7.02
CA ASP A 48 -13.48 2.37 8.00
C ASP A 48 -12.61 1.17 7.56
N ALA A 49 -12.44 0.97 6.26
CA ALA A 49 -11.60 -0.08 5.68
C ALA A 49 -11.22 0.25 4.23
N ALA A 50 -10.17 -0.38 3.71
CA ALA A 50 -9.71 -0.16 2.34
C ALA A 50 -9.35 -1.46 1.61
N ILE A 51 -9.61 -1.46 0.30
CA ILE A 51 -9.02 -2.41 -0.65
C ILE A 51 -7.99 -1.64 -1.47
N ALA A 52 -6.74 -2.08 -1.45
CA ALA A 52 -5.66 -1.42 -2.14
C ALA A 52 -4.90 -2.36 -3.07
N ALA A 53 -4.37 -1.86 -4.16
CA ALA A 53 -3.34 -2.55 -4.91
C ALA A 53 -2.01 -2.50 -4.15
N SER A 54 -1.09 -3.43 -4.47
CA SER A 54 0.26 -3.37 -3.92
C SER A 54 0.98 -2.09 -4.40
N GLY A 55 1.73 -1.47 -3.48
CA GLY A 55 2.50 -0.26 -3.77
C GLY A 55 2.59 0.69 -2.58
N THR A 56 2.98 1.93 -2.84
CA THR A 56 3.13 2.98 -1.82
C THR A 56 1.81 3.36 -1.14
N VAL A 57 0.67 3.11 -1.80
CA VAL A 57 -0.65 3.37 -1.22
C VAL A 57 -0.90 2.61 0.09
N THR A 58 -0.29 1.43 0.26
CA THR A 58 -0.39 0.68 1.52
C THR A 58 0.31 1.39 2.68
N LEU A 59 1.40 2.12 2.42
CA LEU A 59 2.04 2.97 3.43
C LEU A 59 1.18 4.20 3.75
N GLU A 60 0.60 4.84 2.74
CA GLU A 60 -0.29 5.99 2.93
C GLU A 60 -1.52 5.61 3.77
N LEU A 61 -2.15 4.47 3.49
CA LEU A 61 -3.25 3.92 4.28
C LEU A 61 -2.80 3.56 5.71
N SER A 62 -1.60 3.01 5.86
CA SER A 62 -1.03 2.73 7.18
C SER A 62 -0.80 4.01 8.00
N MET A 63 -0.35 5.10 7.37
CA MET A 63 -0.21 6.41 8.03
C MET A 63 -1.55 6.96 8.50
N ALA A 64 -2.63 6.68 7.78
CA ALA A 64 -4.00 7.03 8.17
C ALA A 64 -4.63 5.98 9.11
N SER A 65 -3.91 4.92 9.46
CA SER A 65 -4.39 3.80 10.29
C SER A 65 -5.66 3.12 9.75
N VAL A 66 -5.84 3.10 8.43
CA VAL A 66 -7.01 2.49 7.77
C VAL A 66 -6.81 0.99 7.62
N PRO A 67 -7.68 0.16 8.20
CA PRO A 67 -7.64 -1.29 8.00
C PRO A 67 -7.70 -1.63 6.50
N THR A 68 -6.75 -2.43 6.04
CA THR A 68 -6.53 -2.59 4.60
C THR A 68 -6.37 -4.06 4.23
N VAL A 69 -6.98 -4.46 3.10
CA VAL A 69 -6.63 -5.69 2.38
C VAL A 69 -5.94 -5.33 1.07
N VAL A 70 -4.95 -6.13 0.68
CA VAL A 70 -4.24 -5.95 -0.58
C VAL A 70 -4.79 -6.91 -1.63
N ALA A 71 -5.22 -6.37 -2.76
CA ALA A 71 -5.68 -7.09 -3.94
C ALA A 71 -4.67 -6.89 -5.07
N TYR A 72 -4.07 -7.99 -5.56
CA TYR A 72 -3.09 -7.87 -6.64
C TYR A 72 -3.19 -9.04 -7.61
N LYS A 73 -3.45 -8.71 -8.88
CA LYS A 73 -3.57 -9.68 -9.95
C LYS A 73 -2.88 -9.16 -11.20
N VAL A 74 -1.96 -9.94 -11.73
CA VAL A 74 -1.24 -9.66 -12.99
C VAL A 74 -1.42 -10.80 -13.96
N HIS A 75 -1.07 -10.57 -15.21
CA HIS A 75 -1.14 -11.61 -16.23
C HIS A 75 -0.36 -12.87 -15.80
N PRO A 76 -0.88 -14.10 -16.00
CA PRO A 76 -0.28 -15.34 -15.51
C PRO A 76 1.19 -15.54 -15.91
N LEU A 77 1.57 -15.15 -17.12
CA LEU A 77 2.98 -15.23 -17.58
C LEU A 77 3.88 -14.28 -16.78
N THR A 78 3.41 -13.07 -16.48
CA THR A 78 4.14 -12.11 -15.64
C THR A 78 4.27 -12.63 -14.22
N ALA A 79 3.18 -13.15 -13.64
CA ALA A 79 3.20 -13.76 -12.32
C ALA A 79 4.22 -14.90 -12.23
N TRP A 80 4.23 -15.80 -13.21
CA TRP A 80 5.17 -16.91 -13.28
C TRP A 80 6.62 -16.44 -13.35
N ALA A 81 6.92 -15.45 -14.19
CA ALA A 81 8.27 -14.88 -14.32
C ALA A 81 8.72 -14.20 -13.02
N VAL A 82 7.85 -13.39 -12.41
CA VAL A 82 8.14 -12.69 -11.15
C VAL A 82 8.36 -13.70 -10.02
N MET A 83 7.53 -14.72 -9.87
CA MET A 83 7.70 -15.74 -8.84
C MET A 83 9.00 -16.53 -8.96
N LYS A 84 9.55 -16.67 -10.15
CA LYS A 84 10.86 -17.32 -10.36
C LYS A 84 12.06 -16.42 -10.06
N LEU A 85 11.90 -15.11 -10.27
CA LEU A 85 12.99 -14.13 -10.16
C LEU A 85 13.02 -13.45 -8.79
N VAL A 86 11.86 -13.29 -8.15
CA VAL A 86 11.72 -12.51 -6.92
C VAL A 86 11.48 -13.47 -5.74
N ARG A 87 12.36 -13.42 -4.75
CA ARG A 87 12.30 -14.24 -3.55
C ARG A 87 11.63 -13.50 -2.39
N VAL A 88 10.56 -12.75 -2.68
CA VAL A 88 9.77 -12.10 -1.61
C VAL A 88 8.49 -12.88 -1.38
N ASN A 89 8.17 -13.08 -0.11
CA ASN A 89 6.96 -13.79 0.31
C ASN A 89 5.72 -12.88 0.34
N PHE A 90 5.92 -11.57 0.28
CA PHE A 90 4.89 -10.54 0.45
C PHE A 90 4.97 -9.50 -0.65
N VAL A 91 3.86 -8.81 -0.90
CA VAL A 91 3.77 -7.73 -1.90
C VAL A 91 3.49 -6.37 -1.29
N SER A 92 2.91 -6.28 -0.10
CA SER A 92 2.75 -5.02 0.62
C SER A 92 4.06 -4.65 1.34
N LEU A 93 4.38 -3.36 1.35
CA LEU A 93 5.61 -2.88 1.97
C LEU A 93 5.62 -3.14 3.49
N ILE A 94 4.49 -3.04 4.17
CA ILE A 94 4.39 -3.34 5.60
C ILE A 94 4.73 -4.81 5.88
N ASN A 95 4.18 -5.76 5.12
CA ASN A 95 4.49 -7.18 5.31
C ASN A 95 5.96 -7.49 5.01
N ILE A 96 6.54 -6.83 3.99
CA ILE A 96 7.96 -6.98 3.65
C ILE A 96 8.84 -6.47 4.79
N LEU A 97 8.52 -5.30 5.35
CA LEU A 97 9.29 -4.71 6.47
C LEU A 97 9.21 -5.58 7.72
N LEU A 98 8.03 -6.08 8.04
CA LEU A 98 7.78 -6.88 9.23
C LEU A 98 8.17 -8.36 9.06
N GLU A 99 8.45 -8.81 7.84
CA GLU A 99 8.70 -10.22 7.48
C GLU A 99 7.57 -11.17 7.93
N ARG A 100 6.35 -10.66 8.07
CA ARG A 100 5.16 -11.42 8.50
C ARG A 100 3.87 -10.89 7.84
N PRO A 101 2.80 -11.73 7.75
CA PRO A 101 1.53 -11.34 7.15
C PRO A 101 0.71 -10.45 8.10
N ALA A 102 1.02 -9.15 8.15
CA ALA A 102 0.33 -8.16 8.96
C ALA A 102 -0.90 -7.57 8.22
N ILE A 103 -0.79 -7.39 6.91
CA ILE A 103 -1.88 -6.96 6.03
C ILE A 103 -2.29 -8.18 5.19
N PRO A 104 -3.57 -8.57 5.15
CA PRO A 104 -4.05 -9.66 4.30
C PRO A 104 -3.78 -9.38 2.83
N GLU A 105 -3.17 -10.33 2.11
CA GLU A 105 -2.84 -10.22 0.69
C GLU A 105 -3.59 -11.28 -0.12
N TYR A 106 -4.44 -10.82 -1.02
CA TYR A 106 -5.19 -11.64 -1.96
C TYR A 106 -4.52 -11.55 -3.33
N LEU A 107 -3.73 -12.57 -3.66
CA LEU A 107 -2.88 -12.58 -4.85
C LEU A 107 -3.39 -13.59 -5.87
N GLN A 108 -3.33 -13.23 -7.15
CA GLN A 108 -3.63 -14.10 -8.29
C GLN A 108 -4.97 -14.85 -8.14
N ASP A 109 -4.95 -16.16 -7.95
CA ASP A 109 -6.14 -17.00 -7.85
C ASP A 109 -6.97 -16.75 -6.57
N ARG A 110 -6.34 -16.22 -5.53
CA ARG A 110 -7.02 -15.79 -4.30
C ARG A 110 -7.62 -14.39 -4.41
N CYS A 111 -7.24 -13.60 -5.43
CA CYS A 111 -7.81 -12.28 -5.70
C CYS A 111 -9.17 -12.43 -6.39
N VAL A 112 -10.17 -12.81 -5.61
CA VAL A 112 -11.56 -13.00 -6.06
C VAL A 112 -12.52 -12.17 -5.19
N PRO A 113 -13.64 -11.69 -5.76
CA PRO A 113 -14.55 -10.77 -5.05
C PRO A 113 -15.01 -11.28 -3.68
N GLY A 114 -15.36 -12.56 -3.57
CA GLY A 114 -15.82 -13.15 -2.30
C GLY A 114 -14.76 -13.14 -1.20
N ALA A 115 -13.49 -13.43 -1.55
CA ALA A 115 -12.39 -13.41 -0.58
C ALA A 115 -12.07 -11.98 -0.11
N LEU A 116 -12.09 -11.00 -1.04
CA LEU A 116 -11.89 -9.59 -0.71
C LEU A 116 -13.03 -9.07 0.18
N ALA A 117 -14.29 -9.42 -0.14
CA ALA A 117 -15.43 -9.04 0.67
C ALA A 117 -15.32 -9.60 2.09
N SER A 118 -14.99 -10.89 2.24
CA SER A 118 -14.80 -11.48 3.56
C SER A 118 -13.68 -10.80 4.36
N GLY A 119 -12.57 -10.45 3.73
CA GLY A 119 -11.48 -9.74 4.40
C GLY A 119 -11.86 -8.33 4.85
N ILE A 120 -12.73 -7.63 4.11
CA ILE A 120 -13.27 -6.32 4.53
C ILE A 120 -14.31 -6.49 5.63
N GLU A 121 -15.17 -7.52 5.54
CA GLU A 121 -16.19 -7.79 6.55
C GLU A 121 -15.57 -8.03 7.93
N GLU A 122 -14.43 -8.71 8.02
CA GLU A 122 -13.71 -8.91 9.28
C GLU A 122 -13.39 -7.58 9.98
N PHE A 123 -13.05 -6.54 9.22
CA PHE A 123 -12.79 -5.21 9.78
C PHE A 123 -14.05 -4.50 10.28
N PHE A 124 -15.21 -4.77 9.70
CA PHE A 124 -16.47 -4.20 10.17
C PHE A 124 -17.00 -4.90 11.43
N GLU A 125 -16.70 -6.18 11.59
CA GLU A 125 -17.28 -7.03 12.64
C GLU A 125 -16.37 -7.21 13.85
N ASP A 126 -15.05 -7.11 13.68
CA ASP A 126 -14.07 -7.43 14.71
C ASP A 126 -13.10 -6.26 14.98
N GLU A 127 -13.28 -5.60 16.13
CA GLU A 127 -12.44 -4.51 16.59
C GLU A 127 -11.02 -4.97 16.95
N GLU A 128 -10.85 -6.20 17.42
CA GLU A 128 -9.53 -6.75 17.76
C GLU A 128 -8.68 -6.96 16.50
N VAL A 129 -9.30 -7.41 15.40
CA VAL A 129 -8.65 -7.53 14.09
C VAL A 129 -8.18 -6.16 13.60
N ARG A 130 -9.03 -5.13 13.68
CA ARG A 130 -8.64 -3.75 13.32
C ARG A 130 -7.47 -3.24 14.18
N ALA A 131 -7.58 -3.38 15.48
CA ALA A 131 -6.55 -2.92 16.42
C ALA A 131 -5.21 -3.64 16.21
N THR A 132 -5.25 -4.94 15.95
CA THR A 132 -4.06 -5.75 15.67
C THR A 132 -3.38 -5.29 14.38
N GLN A 133 -4.13 -5.03 13.32
CA GLN A 133 -3.56 -4.55 12.07
C GLN A 133 -3.03 -3.11 12.22
N ALA A 134 -3.75 -2.21 12.88
CA ALA A 134 -3.30 -0.84 13.13
C ALA A 134 -1.95 -0.82 13.89
N LYS A 135 -1.80 -1.68 14.92
CA LYS A 135 -0.54 -1.83 15.64
C LYS A 135 0.59 -2.32 14.74
N ALA A 136 0.32 -3.30 13.89
CA ALA A 136 1.33 -3.81 12.96
C ALA A 136 1.71 -2.76 11.90
N MET A 137 0.76 -1.97 11.41
CA MET A 137 1.03 -0.85 10.50
C MET A 137 1.93 0.20 11.16
N ALA A 138 1.66 0.58 12.40
CA ALA A 138 2.50 1.50 13.17
C ALA A 138 3.92 0.96 13.34
N GLU A 139 4.06 -0.32 13.72
CA GLU A 139 5.36 -1.01 13.82
C GLU A 139 6.15 -0.95 12.51
N GLY A 140 5.50 -1.23 11.37
CA GLY A 140 6.14 -1.16 10.05
C GLY A 140 6.55 0.26 9.65
N LEU A 141 5.75 1.27 10.00
CA LEU A 141 6.07 2.67 9.77
C LEU A 141 7.25 3.14 10.62
N ASP A 142 7.35 2.70 11.87
CA ASP A 142 8.47 3.01 12.75
C ASP A 142 9.80 2.49 12.19
N MET A 143 9.80 1.35 11.51
CA MET A 143 11.00 0.81 10.84
C MET A 143 11.51 1.71 9.71
N ILE A 144 10.63 2.48 9.06
CA ILE A 144 11.01 3.44 8.01
C ILE A 144 11.57 4.73 8.62
N GLY A 145 11.32 4.96 9.90
CA GLY A 145 11.75 6.15 10.63
C GLY A 145 10.97 7.38 10.17
N PRO A 146 9.70 7.53 10.56
CA PRO A 146 8.88 8.70 10.21
C PRO A 146 9.41 9.98 10.86
N GLU A 147 10.18 9.84 11.95
CA GLU A 147 10.80 10.94 12.66
C GLU A 147 12.21 11.23 12.13
N GLY A 148 12.62 12.49 12.11
CA GLY A 148 13.95 12.94 11.72
C GLY A 148 13.96 13.70 10.40
N ALA A 149 15.13 13.71 9.73
CA ALA A 149 15.27 14.38 8.44
C ALA A 149 14.37 13.75 7.36
N PRO A 150 13.80 14.55 6.45
CA PRO A 150 12.97 14.04 5.36
C PRO A 150 13.62 12.87 4.62
N PRO A 151 12.87 11.86 4.15
CA PRO A 151 13.40 10.70 3.44
C PRO A 151 14.29 11.09 2.24
N SER A 152 13.95 12.16 1.53
CA SER A 152 14.75 12.71 0.42
C SER A 152 16.13 13.21 0.88
N GLU A 153 16.21 13.86 2.02
CA GLU A 153 17.49 14.32 2.59
C GLU A 153 18.34 13.14 3.07
N ARG A 154 17.72 12.15 3.72
CA ARG A 154 18.39 10.92 4.14
C ARG A 154 18.95 10.15 2.95
N ALA A 155 18.17 10.02 1.88
CA ALA A 155 18.62 9.39 0.63
C ALA A 155 19.76 10.18 -0.02
N ALA A 156 19.66 11.50 -0.11
CA ALA A 156 20.72 12.35 -0.63
C ALA A 156 22.01 12.23 0.21
N ALA A 157 21.90 12.24 1.53
CA ALA A 157 23.05 12.08 2.42
C ALA A 157 23.75 10.73 2.20
N ALA A 158 23.01 9.63 2.08
CA ALA A 158 23.53 8.29 1.82
C ALA A 158 24.28 8.23 0.46
N VAL A 159 23.71 8.81 -0.59
CA VAL A 159 24.37 8.90 -1.91
C VAL A 159 25.66 9.71 -1.83
N MET A 160 25.63 10.87 -1.16
CA MET A 160 26.81 11.72 -0.98
C MET A 160 27.93 11.03 -0.18
N GLU A 161 27.58 10.23 0.79
CA GLU A 161 28.55 9.44 1.56
C GLU A 161 29.27 8.40 0.70
N VAL A 162 28.49 7.64 -0.08
CA VAL A 162 29.05 6.64 -1.03
C VAL A 162 29.94 7.34 -2.07
N MET A 163 29.54 8.47 -2.63
CA MET A 163 30.34 9.24 -3.58
C MET A 163 31.67 9.70 -2.96
N LYS A 164 31.63 10.23 -1.73
CA LYS A 164 32.87 10.67 -1.02
C LYS A 164 33.83 9.49 -0.80
N LYS A 165 33.30 8.34 -0.39
CA LYS A 165 34.09 7.12 -0.20
C LYS A 165 34.75 6.67 -1.51
N PHE A 166 33.97 6.61 -2.60
CA PHE A 166 34.46 6.21 -3.91
C PHE A 166 35.55 7.15 -4.43
N ARG A 167 35.37 8.48 -4.27
CA ARG A 167 36.37 9.47 -4.65
C ARG A 167 37.67 9.35 -3.87
N LYS A 168 37.59 9.05 -2.57
CA LYS A 168 38.75 8.83 -1.72
C LYS A 168 39.56 7.60 -2.14
N ASP A 169 38.84 6.51 -2.49
CA ASP A 169 39.46 5.26 -2.95
C ASP A 169 40.15 5.40 -4.33
N GLN A 170 39.63 6.29 -5.21
CA GLN A 170 40.27 6.60 -6.49
C GLN A 170 41.55 7.44 -6.30
N LEU A 171 41.50 8.47 -5.47
CA LEU A 171 42.66 9.35 -5.21
C LEU A 171 43.79 8.59 -4.46
N GLY A 172 43.48 7.57 -3.69
CA GLY A 172 44.46 6.72 -3.04
C GLY A 172 45.18 5.75 -3.99
N LYS A 173 44.56 5.39 -5.12
CA LYS A 173 45.15 4.52 -6.15
C LYS A 173 46.08 5.27 -7.14
N ASP A 174 45.87 6.55 -7.29
CA ASP A 174 46.71 7.41 -8.20
C ASP A 174 47.98 7.89 -7.48
N SER A 175 48.20 7.50 -6.22
CA SER A 175 49.32 7.94 -5.39
C SER A 175 50.36 6.81 -5.12
N GLU A 176 50.14 5.60 -5.67
CA GLU A 176 51.10 4.49 -5.69
C GLU A 176 51.63 4.25 -7.11
#